data_218cb47062e7dc93415d1fe99b9dfa1e
#
_entry.id   218cb47062e7dc93415d1fe99b9dfa1e
#
_cell.length_a   1.000
_cell.length_b   1.000
_cell.length_c   1.000
_cell.angle_alpha   90.00
_cell.angle_beta   90.00
_cell.angle_gamma   90.00
#
_symmetry.space_group_name_H-M   'P 1'
#
loop_
_entity.id
_entity.type
_entity.pdbx_description
1 polymer ?
#
loop_
_entity_poly.entity_id
_entity_poly.type
_entity_poly.pdbx_seq_one_letter_code
_entity_poly.pdbx_strand_id
1 'polypeptide(L)'
;MSVVIVGGHDRMSKQYIDICKKYNCKAKVFTQMETRFRDKIGNPDAVILLTNVVSHKLVLAAKKEADKKQITVIRNHKSTLSSLENVLQQIVAN
;
A
#
# COMPACT_ATOMS: atom_id res chain seq x y z
N MET A 1 -10.90 7.56 3.65
CA MET A 1 -9.45 7.50 3.66
C MET A 1 -8.94 6.77 2.42
N SER A 2 -7.85 7.22 1.86
CA SER A 2 -7.26 6.66 0.65
C SER A 2 -5.89 6.06 0.98
N VAL A 3 -5.64 4.81 0.59
CA VAL A 3 -4.36 4.14 0.83
C VAL A 3 -3.82 3.52 -0.45
N VAL A 4 -2.50 3.44 -0.53
CA VAL A 4 -1.81 2.73 -1.61
C VAL A 4 -1.03 1.59 -0.97
N ILE A 5 -1.25 0.37 -1.45
CA ILE A 5 -0.54 -0.81 -0.97
C ILE A 5 0.53 -1.16 -1.99
N VAL A 6 1.76 -1.27 -1.54
CA VAL A 6 2.92 -1.55 -2.38
C VAL A 6 3.55 -2.87 -1.94
N GLY A 7 3.57 -3.83 -2.84
CA GLY A 7 4.08 -5.17 -2.57
C GLY A 7 2.96 -6.18 -2.38
N GLY A 8 3.32 -7.33 -1.84
CA GLY A 8 2.39 -8.42 -1.65
C GLY A 8 2.27 -9.30 -2.89
N HIS A 9 1.42 -10.30 -2.79
CA HIS A 9 1.20 -11.25 -3.89
C HIS A 9 0.17 -10.71 -4.87
N ASP A 10 0.51 -10.75 -6.15
CA ASP A 10 -0.37 -10.24 -7.21
C ASP A 10 -1.77 -10.86 -7.17
N ARG A 11 -1.86 -12.16 -6.95
CA ARG A 11 -3.14 -12.88 -6.86
C ARG A 11 -4.02 -12.43 -5.69
N MET A 12 -3.45 -11.71 -4.72
CA MET A 12 -4.19 -11.23 -3.56
C MET A 12 -4.64 -9.79 -3.68
N SER A 13 -4.36 -9.14 -4.80
CA SER A 13 -4.68 -7.72 -4.99
C SER A 13 -6.13 -7.40 -4.70
N LYS A 14 -7.06 -8.21 -5.22
CA LYS A 14 -8.48 -7.99 -5.00
C LYS A 14 -8.85 -8.12 -3.51
N GLN A 15 -8.26 -9.10 -2.83
CA GLN A 15 -8.52 -9.33 -1.41
C GLN A 15 -8.00 -8.17 -0.57
N TYR A 16 -6.86 -7.59 -0.93
CA TYR A 16 -6.35 -6.41 -0.25
C TYR A 16 -7.32 -5.24 -0.41
N ILE A 17 -7.84 -5.03 -1.62
CA ILE A 17 -8.80 -3.96 -1.89
C ILE A 17 -10.08 -4.19 -1.10
N ASP A 18 -10.58 -5.42 -1.06
CA ASP A 18 -11.81 -5.76 -0.34
C ASP A 18 -11.68 -5.51 1.16
N ILE A 19 -10.53 -5.88 1.75
CA ILE A 19 -10.26 -5.61 3.16
C ILE A 19 -10.25 -4.10 3.44
N CYS A 20 -9.64 -3.33 2.54
CA CYS A 20 -9.62 -1.87 2.69
C CYS A 20 -11.04 -1.29 2.64
N LYS A 21 -11.89 -1.80 1.76
CA LYS A 21 -13.28 -1.35 1.69
C LYS A 21 -14.03 -1.62 2.99
N LYS A 22 -13.75 -2.73 3.65
CA LYS A 22 -14.35 -3.06 4.93
C LYS A 22 -14.10 -1.98 5.97
N TYR A 23 -12.97 -1.29 5.86
CA TYR A 23 -12.61 -0.18 6.76
C TYR A 23 -12.87 1.18 6.14
N ASN A 24 -13.70 1.24 5.11
CA ASN A 24 -14.06 2.48 4.40
C ASN A 24 -12.84 3.18 3.79
N CYS A 25 -11.87 2.40 3.34
CA CYS A 25 -10.68 2.91 2.69
C CYS A 25 -10.73 2.59 1.19
N LYS A 26 -10.43 3.58 0.37
CA LYS A 26 -10.17 3.37 -1.05
C LYS A 26 -8.73 2.92 -1.20
N ALA A 27 -8.49 1.85 -1.93
CA ALA A 27 -7.15 1.30 -2.08
C ALA A 27 -6.75 1.12 -3.53
N LYS A 28 -5.47 1.39 -3.79
CA LYS A 28 -4.79 0.99 -5.02
C LYS A 28 -3.70 0.02 -4.60
N VAL A 29 -3.49 -1.03 -5.39
CA VAL A 29 -2.49 -2.05 -5.08
C VAL A 29 -1.48 -2.15 -6.21
N PHE A 30 -0.20 -2.04 -5.88
CA PHE A 30 0.90 -2.21 -6.83
C PHE A 30 1.78 -3.35 -6.34
N THR A 31 1.68 -4.50 -7.00
CA THR A 31 2.47 -5.68 -6.63
C THR A 31 3.77 -5.76 -7.43
N GLN A 32 3.85 -5.01 -8.51
CA GLN A 32 5.05 -4.94 -9.34
C GLN A 32 5.17 -3.55 -9.96
N MET A 33 6.35 -3.22 -10.44
CA MET A 33 6.58 -1.92 -11.06
C MET A 33 5.76 -1.79 -12.34
N GLU A 34 5.10 -0.67 -12.50
CA GLU A 34 4.25 -0.37 -13.66
C GLU A 34 4.73 0.90 -14.34
N THR A 35 4.44 0.98 -15.63
CA THR A 35 4.66 2.21 -16.40
C THR A 35 3.84 3.33 -15.77
N ARG A 36 4.45 4.50 -15.59
CA ARG A 36 3.79 5.67 -15.02
C ARG A 36 3.33 5.46 -13.58
N PHE A 37 4.05 4.63 -12.85
CA PHE A 37 3.77 4.37 -11.45
C PHE A 37 3.62 5.67 -10.64
N ARG A 38 4.50 6.64 -10.89
CA ARG A 38 4.47 7.92 -10.16
C ARG A 38 3.16 8.67 -10.34
N ASP A 39 2.60 8.61 -11.54
CA ASP A 39 1.32 9.28 -11.83
C ASP A 39 0.16 8.50 -11.19
N LYS A 40 0.25 7.17 -11.23
CA LYS A 40 -0.83 6.31 -10.75
C LYS A 40 -0.96 6.31 -9.23
N ILE A 41 0.12 6.54 -8.51
CA ILE A 41 0.10 6.52 -7.05
C ILE A 41 -0.77 7.65 -6.48
N GLY A 42 -0.82 8.79 -7.16
CA GLY A 42 -1.68 9.90 -6.73
C GLY A 42 -1.25 10.50 -5.40
N ASN A 43 -2.24 10.94 -4.64
CA ASN A 43 -2.01 11.54 -3.31
C ASN A 43 -2.81 10.82 -2.23
N PRO A 44 -2.43 9.59 -1.88
CA PRO A 44 -3.11 8.85 -0.82
C PRO A 44 -2.82 9.43 0.56
N ASP A 45 -3.64 9.07 1.53
CA ASP A 45 -3.40 9.45 2.92
C ASP A 45 -2.23 8.66 3.52
N ALA A 46 -2.00 7.44 3.04
CA ALA A 46 -0.90 6.61 3.50
C ALA A 46 -0.47 5.61 2.42
N VAL A 47 0.80 5.24 2.48
CA VAL A 47 1.36 4.16 1.65
C VAL A 47 1.74 3.03 2.59
N ILE A 48 1.23 1.83 2.33
CA ILE A 48 1.54 0.64 3.12
C ILE A 48 2.50 -0.24 2.31
N LEU A 49 3.71 -0.44 2.82
CA LEU A 49 4.71 -1.29 2.19
C LEU A 49 4.67 -2.69 2.80
N LEU A 50 4.39 -3.69 1.98
CA LEU A 50 4.41 -5.10 2.39
C LEU A 50 5.80 -5.66 2.05
N THR A 51 6.73 -5.53 2.99
CA THR A 51 8.16 -5.63 2.69
C THR A 51 8.70 -7.03 2.43
N ASN A 52 7.99 -8.09 2.81
CA ASN A 52 8.50 -9.45 2.56
C ASN A 52 8.28 -9.94 1.13
N VAL A 53 7.39 -9.30 0.38
CA VAL A 53 7.14 -9.64 -1.03
C VAL A 53 7.04 -8.34 -1.82
N VAL A 54 8.17 -7.77 -2.19
CA VAL A 54 8.19 -6.53 -2.96
C VAL A 54 9.57 -6.38 -3.61
N SER A 55 9.60 -5.90 -4.86
CA SER A 55 10.87 -5.66 -5.53
C SER A 55 11.54 -4.41 -4.95
N HIS A 56 12.86 -4.42 -4.96
CA HIS A 56 13.65 -3.28 -4.49
C HIS A 56 13.31 -2.01 -5.30
N LYS A 57 13.16 -2.17 -6.60
CA LYS A 57 12.83 -1.06 -7.50
C LYS A 57 11.51 -0.41 -7.13
N LEU A 58 10.49 -1.23 -6.82
CA LEU A 58 9.18 -0.73 -6.46
C LEU A 58 9.21 0.00 -5.12
N VAL A 59 9.94 -0.55 -4.14
CA VAL A 59 10.11 0.09 -2.83
C VAL A 59 10.74 1.47 -2.98
N LEU A 60 11.82 1.56 -3.75
CA LEU A 60 12.52 2.83 -3.95
C LEU A 60 11.62 3.86 -4.62
N ALA A 61 10.88 3.45 -5.63
CA ALA A 61 9.97 4.35 -6.34
C ALA A 61 8.85 4.85 -5.40
N ALA A 62 8.28 3.95 -4.61
CA ALA A 62 7.22 4.30 -3.67
C ALA A 62 7.70 5.26 -2.59
N LYS A 63 8.86 5.00 -2.02
CA LYS A 63 9.45 5.88 -1.00
C LYS A 63 9.76 7.25 -1.54
N LYS A 64 10.34 7.31 -2.74
CA LYS A 64 10.68 8.57 -3.37
C LYS A 64 9.44 9.43 -3.59
N GLU A 65 8.38 8.84 -4.08
CA GLU A 65 7.13 9.55 -4.33
C GLU A 65 6.46 10.00 -3.03
N ALA A 66 6.48 9.14 -2.01
CA ALA A 66 5.92 9.47 -0.70
C ALA A 66 6.69 10.60 -0.04
N ASP A 67 8.02 10.59 -0.09
CA ASP A 67 8.84 11.65 0.47
C ASP A 67 8.57 12.98 -0.24
N LYS A 68 8.50 12.96 -1.56
CA LYS A 68 8.25 14.14 -2.37
C LYS A 68 6.91 14.78 -2.02
N LYS A 69 5.90 13.98 -1.74
CA LYS A 69 4.54 14.45 -1.45
C LYS A 69 4.23 14.50 0.05
N GLN A 70 5.21 14.16 0.89
CA GLN A 70 5.05 14.11 2.34
C GLN A 70 3.92 13.17 2.78
N ILE A 71 3.84 12.03 2.13
CA ILE A 71 2.85 11.01 2.45
C ILE A 71 3.43 10.05 3.49
N THR A 72 2.62 9.70 4.49
CA THR A 72 3.01 8.76 5.53
C THR A 72 3.24 7.36 4.94
N VAL A 73 4.38 6.75 5.27
CA VAL A 73 4.71 5.39 4.83
C VAL A 73 4.67 4.47 6.05
N ILE A 74 3.89 3.40 5.94
CA ILE A 74 3.79 2.38 6.97
C ILE A 74 4.40 1.10 6.44
N ARG A 75 5.42 0.60 7.11
CA ARG A 75 6.06 -0.65 6.73
C ARG A 75 5.42 -1.80 7.46
N ASN A 76 5.09 -2.85 6.75
CA ASN A 76 4.55 -4.06 7.31
C ASN A 76 5.25 -5.25 6.67
N HIS A 77 5.92 -6.07 7.47
CA HIS A 77 6.73 -7.16 6.94
C HIS A 77 5.88 -8.23 6.27
N LYS A 78 4.80 -8.64 6.90
CA LYS A 78 3.96 -9.73 6.39
C LYS A 78 2.98 -9.23 5.34
N SER A 79 2.71 -10.08 4.33
CA SER A 79 1.77 -9.76 3.25
C SER A 79 0.44 -10.49 3.39
N THR A 80 0.12 -10.98 4.58
CA THR A 80 -1.13 -11.69 4.86
C THR A 80 -2.29 -10.71 5.04
N LEU A 81 -3.50 -11.16 4.79
CA LEU A 81 -4.70 -10.34 5.00
C LEU A 81 -4.84 -9.93 6.47
N SER A 82 -4.55 -10.85 7.37
CA SER A 82 -4.60 -10.59 8.81
C SER A 82 -3.66 -9.45 9.21
N SER A 83 -2.45 -9.47 8.69
CA SER A 83 -1.46 -8.43 8.97
C SER A 83 -1.89 -7.08 8.41
N LEU A 84 -2.42 -7.06 7.19
CA LEU A 84 -2.93 -5.84 6.58
C LEU A 84 -4.10 -5.28 7.38
N GLU A 85 -5.00 -6.16 7.84
CA GLU A 85 -6.13 -5.73 8.65
C GLU A 85 -5.70 -5.06 9.95
N ASN A 86 -4.66 -5.59 10.60
CA ASN A 86 -4.10 -4.96 11.81
C ASN A 86 -3.62 -3.54 11.53
N VAL A 87 -2.95 -3.35 10.40
CA VAL A 87 -2.48 -2.01 10.01
C VAL A 87 -3.67 -1.08 9.79
N LEU A 88 -4.68 -1.54 9.09
CA LEU A 88 -5.86 -0.73 8.81
C LEU A 88 -6.60 -0.34 10.09
N GLN A 89 -6.72 -1.26 11.03
CA GLN A 89 -7.35 -0.97 12.33
C GLN A 89 -6.63 0.16 13.05
N GLN A 90 -5.31 0.16 13.02
CA GLN A 90 -4.52 1.20 13.65
C GLN A 90 -4.68 2.55 12.97
N ILE A 91 -4.69 2.57 11.65
CA ILE A 91 -4.83 3.81 10.87
C ILE A 91 -6.21 4.42 11.07
N VAL A 92 -7.25 3.60 10.99
CA VAL A 92 -8.64 4.06 11.01
C VAL A 92 -9.08 4.44 12.43
N ALA A 93 -8.49 3.81 13.46
CA ALA A 93 -8.82 4.10 14.86
C ALA A 93 -8.35 5.48 15.31
N ASN A 94 -7.41 6.05 14.60
CA ASN A 94 -6.89 7.38 14.89
C ASN A 94 -7.61 8.41 14.07
#